data_4dc725c44fb48d814238ee8507f5a299
#
_entry.id   4dc725c44fb48d814238ee8507f5a299
#
_cell.length_a   1.000
_cell.length_b   1.000
_cell.length_c   1.000
_cell.angle_alpha   90.00
_cell.angle_beta   90.00
_cell.angle_gamma   90.00
#
_symmetry.space_group_name_H-M   'P 1'
#
loop_
_entity.id
_entity.type
_entity.pdbx_description
1 polymer ?
#
loop_
_entity_poly.entity_id
_entity_poly.type
_entity_poly.pdbx_seq_one_letter_code
_entity_poly.pdbx_strand_id
1 'polypeptide(L)'
;MTMATHDKDVTRALQGLEDGSSSVRLRAALTIGTAPDPRCVDKLVERCAIEPDFSVREMLTWALTRHAPDLTLPGLLGEVRSERAQARSQALHTLSKIGDRRAWPAITRELLSDADDEVARSAWRAAVVLVPEEERTELADVLATQLGRGGRETRLSLSRALIALGEVILPTLGAATAKGAPAARQHAIATERLLHDPDAAFEFAIEEAKRVVALGTPGQEGQ
;
A
#
# COMPACT_ATOMS: atom_id res chain seq x y z
N MET A 1 -30.50 14.23 -17.63
CA MET A 1 -30.54 14.40 -16.17
C MET A 1 -30.31 15.88 -15.87
N THR A 2 -31.22 16.55 -15.18
CA THR A 2 -31.12 18.01 -14.95
C THR A 2 -30.04 18.31 -13.91
N MET A 3 -29.34 19.44 -14.03
CA MET A 3 -28.31 19.91 -13.06
C MET A 3 -28.79 19.82 -11.60
N ALA A 4 -30.03 20.16 -11.31
CA ALA A 4 -30.62 20.09 -9.98
C ALA A 4 -30.72 18.67 -9.39
N THR A 5 -30.84 17.64 -10.21
CA THR A 5 -30.85 16.24 -9.76
C THR A 5 -29.42 15.80 -9.42
N HIS A 6 -28.43 16.14 -10.26
CA HIS A 6 -27.04 15.84 -10.03
C HIS A 6 -26.51 16.47 -8.73
N ASP A 7 -26.83 17.75 -8.47
CA ASP A 7 -26.43 18.43 -7.22
C ASP A 7 -27.01 17.77 -5.98
N LYS A 8 -28.25 17.29 -6.02
CA LYS A 8 -28.85 16.54 -4.90
C LYS A 8 -28.16 15.20 -4.68
N ASP A 9 -27.80 14.50 -5.73
CA ASP A 9 -27.12 13.20 -5.65
C ASP A 9 -25.70 13.36 -5.07
N VAL A 10 -24.95 14.37 -5.51
CA VAL A 10 -23.63 14.71 -4.94
C VAL A 10 -23.75 15.05 -3.46
N THR A 11 -24.69 15.93 -3.08
CA THR A 11 -24.89 16.30 -1.67
C THR A 11 -25.23 15.09 -0.81
N ARG A 12 -26.12 14.22 -1.30
CA ARG A 12 -26.48 12.98 -0.58
C ARG A 12 -25.29 12.04 -0.42
N ALA A 13 -24.47 11.88 -1.46
CA ALA A 13 -23.26 11.05 -1.42
C ALA A 13 -22.24 11.61 -0.42
N LEU A 14 -21.99 12.92 -0.41
CA LEU A 14 -21.09 13.56 0.57
C LEU A 14 -21.59 13.37 2.01
N GLN A 15 -22.88 13.52 2.27
CA GLN A 15 -23.48 13.23 3.58
C GLN A 15 -23.33 11.75 3.96
N GLY A 16 -23.51 10.85 2.98
CA GLY A 16 -23.36 9.42 3.18
C GLY A 16 -21.94 8.98 3.58
N LEU A 17 -20.90 9.75 3.22
CA LEU A 17 -19.53 9.48 3.67
C LEU A 17 -19.32 9.71 5.17
N GLU A 18 -20.20 10.47 5.82
CA GLU A 18 -20.15 10.75 7.27
C GLU A 18 -21.08 9.85 8.11
N ASP A 19 -21.81 8.95 7.46
CA ASP A 19 -22.76 8.08 8.16
C ASP A 19 -22.07 7.14 9.15
N GLY A 20 -22.71 6.83 10.26
CA GLY A 20 -22.21 5.89 11.26
C GLY A 20 -22.05 4.45 10.72
N SER A 21 -22.86 4.07 9.74
CA SER A 21 -22.84 2.74 9.13
C SER A 21 -21.79 2.63 8.01
N SER A 22 -20.87 1.67 8.13
CA SER A 22 -19.87 1.39 7.09
C SER A 22 -20.52 1.02 5.74
N SER A 23 -21.65 0.34 5.76
CA SER A 23 -22.38 -0.02 4.53
C SER A 23 -22.99 1.20 3.80
N VAL A 24 -23.35 2.25 4.53
CA VAL A 24 -23.80 3.51 3.94
C VAL A 24 -22.61 4.27 3.35
N ARG A 25 -21.50 4.36 4.10
CA ARG A 25 -20.26 5.00 3.61
C ARG A 25 -19.69 4.30 2.39
N LEU A 26 -19.70 2.96 2.37
CA LEU A 26 -19.29 2.16 1.21
C LEU A 26 -20.11 2.51 -0.02
N ARG A 27 -21.43 2.56 0.12
CA ARG A 27 -22.37 2.93 -0.96
C ARG A 27 -22.17 4.35 -1.45
N ALA A 28 -21.90 5.29 -0.53
CA ALA A 28 -21.60 6.67 -0.87
C ALA A 28 -20.31 6.78 -1.71
N ALA A 29 -19.23 6.12 -1.29
CA ALA A 29 -17.97 6.06 -2.03
C ALA A 29 -18.16 5.43 -3.42
N LEU A 30 -18.92 4.33 -3.52
CA LEU A 30 -19.25 3.68 -4.79
C LEU A 30 -20.02 4.63 -5.72
N THR A 31 -20.99 5.36 -5.18
CA THR A 31 -21.78 6.34 -5.96
C THR A 31 -20.90 7.44 -6.53
N ILE A 32 -19.99 8.00 -5.71
CA ILE A 32 -19.06 9.05 -6.15
C ILE A 32 -18.09 8.50 -7.22
N GLY A 33 -17.53 7.32 -7.04
CA GLY A 33 -16.62 6.73 -8.02
C GLY A 33 -17.29 6.33 -9.34
N THR A 34 -18.59 6.03 -9.31
CA THR A 34 -19.37 5.71 -10.52
C THR A 34 -19.72 6.97 -11.35
N ALA A 35 -19.95 8.09 -10.69
CA ALA A 35 -20.23 9.38 -11.31
C ALA A 35 -19.31 10.46 -10.68
N PRO A 36 -18.01 10.50 -11.08
CA PRO A 36 -17.03 11.37 -10.46
C PRO A 36 -17.40 12.85 -10.57
N ASP A 37 -17.34 13.55 -9.44
CA ASP A 37 -17.54 15.00 -9.37
C ASP A 37 -16.35 15.62 -8.62
N PRO A 38 -15.67 16.63 -9.20
CA PRO A 38 -14.51 17.27 -8.56
C PRO A 38 -14.75 17.76 -7.13
N ARG A 39 -15.98 18.16 -6.82
CA ARG A 39 -16.40 18.65 -5.48
C ARG A 39 -16.29 17.58 -4.38
N CYS A 40 -16.21 16.31 -4.76
CA CYS A 40 -16.13 15.20 -3.82
C CYS A 40 -14.69 14.86 -3.42
N VAL A 41 -13.67 15.32 -4.15
CA VAL A 41 -12.28 14.87 -4.00
C VAL A 41 -11.73 15.12 -2.60
N ASP A 42 -11.84 16.35 -2.10
CA ASP A 42 -11.34 16.71 -0.76
C ASP A 42 -11.98 15.84 0.31
N LYS A 43 -13.29 15.61 0.21
CA LYS A 43 -14.02 14.78 1.17
C LYS A 43 -13.63 13.29 1.10
N LEU A 44 -13.35 12.78 -0.09
CA LEU A 44 -12.82 11.41 -0.25
C LEU A 44 -11.44 11.28 0.42
N VAL A 45 -10.56 12.26 0.23
CA VAL A 45 -9.21 12.26 0.83
C VAL A 45 -9.31 12.33 2.36
N GLU A 46 -10.08 13.29 2.91
CA GLU A 46 -10.33 13.39 4.34
C GLU A 46 -10.87 12.07 4.95
N ARG A 47 -11.84 11.47 4.27
CA ARG A 47 -12.45 10.23 4.75
C ARG A 47 -11.47 9.08 4.73
N CYS A 48 -10.64 8.92 3.69
CA CYS A 48 -9.58 7.93 3.62
C CYS A 48 -8.63 8.01 4.83
N ALA A 49 -8.31 9.22 5.27
CA ALA A 49 -7.37 9.45 6.37
C ALA A 49 -7.88 8.93 7.73
N ILE A 50 -9.18 8.75 7.90
CA ILE A 50 -9.82 8.42 9.19
C ILE A 50 -10.75 7.20 9.16
N GLU A 51 -11.00 6.60 7.99
CA GLU A 51 -11.95 5.49 7.83
C GLU A 51 -11.44 4.21 8.51
N PRO A 52 -12.16 3.67 9.51
CA PRO A 52 -11.74 2.46 10.21
C PRO A 52 -12.01 1.17 9.42
N ASP A 53 -13.04 1.16 8.55
CA ASP A 53 -13.43 -0.03 7.80
C ASP A 53 -12.57 -0.22 6.56
N PHE A 54 -11.95 -1.40 6.44
CA PHE A 54 -11.06 -1.72 5.33
C PHE A 54 -11.78 -1.67 3.96
N SER A 55 -12.99 -2.24 3.86
CA SER A 55 -13.73 -2.28 2.60
C SER A 55 -14.14 -0.88 2.14
N VAL A 56 -14.46 0.00 3.09
CA VAL A 56 -14.75 1.40 2.79
C VAL A 56 -13.49 2.11 2.31
N ARG A 57 -12.31 1.89 2.96
CA ARG A 57 -11.04 2.47 2.49
C ARG A 57 -10.71 2.07 1.05
N GLU A 58 -10.86 0.79 0.71
CA GLU A 58 -10.62 0.31 -0.65
C GLU A 58 -11.58 0.98 -1.66
N MET A 59 -12.85 1.17 -1.29
CA MET A 59 -13.82 1.84 -2.14
C MET A 59 -13.54 3.34 -2.29
N LEU A 60 -13.07 4.01 -1.24
CA LEU A 60 -12.63 5.41 -1.28
C LEU A 60 -11.41 5.57 -2.20
N THR A 61 -10.43 4.67 -2.07
CA THR A 61 -9.28 4.61 -2.98
C THR A 61 -9.73 4.43 -4.42
N TRP A 62 -10.61 3.47 -4.68
CA TRP A 62 -11.15 3.26 -6.01
C TRP A 62 -11.87 4.52 -6.53
N ALA A 63 -12.70 5.17 -5.72
CA ALA A 63 -13.38 6.40 -6.10
C ALA A 63 -12.37 7.51 -6.46
N LEU A 64 -11.29 7.67 -5.70
CA LEU A 64 -10.23 8.63 -5.99
C LEU A 64 -9.53 8.33 -7.33
N THR A 65 -9.30 7.06 -7.67
CA THR A 65 -8.71 6.69 -8.98
C THR A 65 -9.61 6.99 -10.17
N ARG A 66 -10.89 7.29 -9.94
CA ARG A 66 -11.85 7.67 -11.00
C ARG A 66 -11.80 9.16 -11.33
N HIS A 67 -11.11 9.96 -10.54
CA HIS A 67 -10.91 11.39 -10.77
C HIS A 67 -9.58 11.64 -11.49
N ALA A 68 -9.49 12.80 -12.17
CA ALA A 68 -8.24 13.21 -12.81
C ALA A 68 -7.14 13.40 -11.75
N PRO A 69 -5.89 12.95 -12.01
CA PRO A 69 -4.78 13.09 -11.06
C PRO A 69 -4.55 14.53 -10.59
N ASP A 70 -4.76 15.52 -11.47
CA ASP A 70 -4.59 16.94 -11.12
C ASP A 70 -5.50 17.39 -9.97
N LEU A 71 -6.63 16.72 -9.78
CA LEU A 71 -7.56 17.01 -8.70
C LEU A 71 -7.20 16.26 -7.41
N THR A 72 -6.68 15.03 -7.51
CA THR A 72 -6.46 14.17 -6.36
C THR A 72 -5.06 14.32 -5.76
N LEU A 73 -4.03 14.56 -6.59
CA LEU A 73 -2.65 14.65 -6.12
C LEU A 73 -2.43 15.70 -5.02
N PRO A 74 -2.93 16.95 -5.11
CA PRO A 74 -2.65 17.93 -4.07
C PRO A 74 -3.07 17.50 -2.68
N GLY A 75 -4.28 16.96 -2.53
CA GLY A 75 -4.81 16.44 -1.27
C GLY A 75 -4.02 15.23 -0.75
N LEU A 76 -3.75 14.26 -1.63
CA LEU A 76 -2.98 13.07 -1.28
C LEU A 76 -1.54 13.40 -0.86
N LEU A 77 -0.87 14.34 -1.55
CA LEU A 77 0.46 14.80 -1.19
C LEU A 77 0.48 15.55 0.16
N GLY A 78 -0.64 16.19 0.53
CA GLY A 78 -0.84 16.74 1.87
C GLY A 78 -0.88 15.62 2.93
N GLU A 79 -1.69 14.59 2.72
CA GLU A 79 -1.85 13.48 3.68
C GLU A 79 -0.62 12.58 3.81
N VAL A 80 0.24 12.50 2.81
CA VAL A 80 1.55 11.83 2.92
C VAL A 80 2.42 12.43 4.04
N ARG A 81 2.21 13.70 4.39
CA ARG A 81 2.92 14.42 5.45
C ARG A 81 2.14 14.48 6.77
N SER A 82 0.99 13.84 6.84
CA SER A 82 0.14 13.85 8.04
C SER A 82 0.84 13.21 9.23
N GLU A 83 0.58 13.72 10.44
CA GLU A 83 1.04 13.08 11.68
C GLU A 83 0.39 11.70 11.92
N ARG A 84 -0.78 11.47 11.32
CA ARG A 84 -1.52 10.21 11.45
C ARG A 84 -0.93 9.15 10.53
N ALA A 85 -0.47 8.03 11.09
CA ALA A 85 0.06 6.90 10.34
C ALA A 85 -0.96 6.35 9.30
N GLN A 86 -2.23 6.23 9.68
CA GLN A 86 -3.28 5.79 8.75
C GLN A 86 -3.43 6.73 7.56
N ALA A 87 -3.39 8.03 7.75
CA ALA A 87 -3.50 9.02 6.67
C ALA A 87 -2.32 8.87 5.69
N ARG A 88 -1.07 8.81 6.22
CA ARG A 88 0.12 8.58 5.40
C ARG A 88 0.04 7.27 4.61
N SER A 89 -0.29 6.17 5.30
CA SER A 89 -0.38 4.84 4.68
C SER A 89 -1.43 4.81 3.57
N GLN A 90 -2.62 5.37 3.82
CA GLN A 90 -3.72 5.35 2.87
C GLN A 90 -3.47 6.28 1.66
N ALA A 91 -2.83 7.45 1.89
CA ALA A 91 -2.42 8.34 0.80
C ALA A 91 -1.39 7.66 -0.10
N LEU A 92 -0.35 7.04 0.47
CA LEU A 92 0.67 6.27 -0.26
C LEU A 92 0.04 5.10 -1.05
N HIS A 93 -0.90 4.37 -0.43
CA HIS A 93 -1.63 3.31 -1.11
C HIS A 93 -2.41 3.86 -2.32
N THR A 94 -3.13 4.97 -2.15
CA THR A 94 -3.91 5.59 -3.23
C THR A 94 -2.99 6.11 -4.35
N LEU A 95 -1.87 6.75 -4.01
CA LEU A 95 -0.86 7.19 -4.98
C LEU A 95 -0.30 6.02 -5.80
N SER A 96 -0.07 4.86 -5.17
CA SER A 96 0.37 3.65 -5.87
C SER A 96 -0.66 3.12 -6.88
N LYS A 97 -1.96 3.37 -6.65
CA LYS A 97 -3.05 2.98 -7.55
C LYS A 97 -3.26 3.98 -8.68
N ILE A 98 -3.05 5.27 -8.42
CA ILE A 98 -3.11 6.33 -9.44
C ILE A 98 -1.90 6.20 -10.39
N GLY A 99 -0.71 5.91 -9.89
CA GLY A 99 0.49 5.66 -10.68
C GLY A 99 1.07 6.92 -11.36
N ASP A 100 0.69 8.11 -10.92
CA ASP A 100 1.21 9.36 -11.51
C ASP A 100 2.58 9.70 -10.93
N ARG A 101 3.61 9.66 -11.79
CA ARG A 101 5.01 9.89 -11.40
C ARG A 101 5.29 11.27 -10.82
N ARG A 102 4.41 12.24 -10.98
CA ARG A 102 4.53 13.55 -10.32
C ARG A 102 4.50 13.44 -8.79
N ALA A 103 4.01 12.32 -8.25
CA ALA A 103 4.04 12.05 -6.82
C ALA A 103 5.40 11.52 -6.33
N TRP A 104 6.32 11.11 -7.21
CA TRP A 104 7.63 10.55 -6.83
C TRP A 104 8.42 11.42 -5.84
N PRO A 105 8.57 12.74 -6.03
CA PRO A 105 9.34 13.57 -5.10
C PRO A 105 8.80 13.61 -3.66
N ALA A 106 7.58 13.16 -3.43
CA ALA A 106 6.98 13.07 -2.10
C ALA A 106 7.29 11.76 -1.38
N ILE A 107 7.84 10.76 -2.08
CA ILE A 107 8.23 9.48 -1.49
C ILE A 107 9.63 9.63 -0.89
N THR A 108 9.70 10.06 0.35
CA THR A 108 10.96 10.36 1.03
C THR A 108 11.57 9.12 1.69
N ARG A 109 12.87 9.19 2.03
CA ARG A 109 13.57 8.11 2.77
C ARG A 109 12.94 7.87 4.14
N GLU A 110 12.44 8.91 4.80
CA GLU A 110 11.74 8.81 6.08
C GLU A 110 10.48 7.95 5.95
N LEU A 111 9.70 8.11 4.89
CA LEU A 111 8.53 7.27 4.63
C LEU A 111 8.90 5.82 4.32
N LEU A 112 9.99 5.59 3.57
CA LEU A 112 10.48 4.25 3.25
C LEU A 112 11.00 3.52 4.50
N SER A 113 11.36 4.25 5.56
CA SER A 113 11.83 3.73 6.85
C SER A 113 10.90 4.11 8.01
N ASP A 114 9.66 4.53 7.74
CA ASP A 114 8.69 4.95 8.77
C ASP A 114 8.59 3.90 9.89
N ALA A 115 8.49 4.35 11.13
CA ALA A 115 8.40 3.46 12.29
C ALA A 115 7.15 2.58 12.26
N ASP A 116 6.07 3.06 11.64
CA ASP A 116 4.85 2.30 11.39
C ASP A 116 5.04 1.40 10.17
N ASP A 117 4.90 0.09 10.38
CA ASP A 117 5.11 -0.91 9.32
C ASP A 117 4.09 -0.77 8.16
N GLU A 118 2.86 -0.32 8.41
CA GLU A 118 1.86 -0.13 7.35
C GLU A 118 2.21 1.08 6.48
N VAL A 119 2.74 2.14 7.08
CA VAL A 119 3.24 3.30 6.32
C VAL A 119 4.43 2.88 5.46
N ALA A 120 5.43 2.22 6.04
CA ALA A 120 6.60 1.75 5.30
C ALA A 120 6.22 0.82 4.14
N ARG A 121 5.34 -0.16 4.37
CA ARG A 121 4.84 -1.10 3.34
C ARG A 121 4.09 -0.38 2.21
N SER A 122 3.31 0.64 2.55
CA SER A 122 2.60 1.45 1.57
C SER A 122 3.56 2.35 0.79
N ALA A 123 4.59 2.90 1.46
CA ALA A 123 5.65 3.67 0.82
C ALA A 123 6.46 2.82 -0.17
N TRP A 124 6.83 1.58 0.19
CA TRP A 124 7.54 0.68 -0.72
C TRP A 124 6.72 0.38 -1.98
N ARG A 125 5.41 0.11 -1.83
CA ARG A 125 4.52 -0.12 -2.97
C ARG A 125 4.38 1.10 -3.86
N ALA A 126 4.25 2.29 -3.28
CA ALA A 126 4.18 3.53 -4.02
C ALA A 126 5.51 3.82 -4.74
N ALA A 127 6.64 3.65 -4.04
CA ALA A 127 7.97 3.90 -4.57
C ALA A 127 8.23 3.11 -5.87
N VAL A 128 8.00 1.81 -5.87
CA VAL A 128 8.31 0.96 -7.04
C VAL A 128 7.41 1.23 -8.25
N VAL A 129 6.22 1.80 -8.03
CA VAL A 129 5.31 2.22 -9.11
C VAL A 129 5.70 3.58 -9.67
N LEU A 130 6.18 4.49 -8.81
CA LEU A 130 6.36 5.90 -9.14
C LEU A 130 7.80 6.24 -9.55
N VAL A 131 8.78 5.42 -9.16
CA VAL A 131 10.22 5.70 -9.38
C VAL A 131 10.54 5.84 -10.88
N PRO A 132 11.30 6.88 -11.29
CA PRO A 132 11.89 6.97 -12.61
C PRO A 132 12.91 5.84 -12.84
N GLU A 133 13.12 5.45 -14.10
CA GLU A 133 14.01 4.35 -14.45
C GLU A 133 15.45 4.56 -13.94
N GLU A 134 15.93 5.79 -14.08
CA GLU A 134 17.28 6.21 -13.68
C GLU A 134 17.53 6.16 -12.16
N GLU A 135 16.46 6.20 -11.34
CA GLU A 135 16.57 6.20 -9.88
C GLU A 135 16.31 4.81 -9.25
N ARG A 136 15.99 3.78 -10.06
CA ARG A 136 15.67 2.43 -9.55
C ARG A 136 16.81 1.80 -8.75
N THR A 137 18.04 2.00 -9.16
CA THR A 137 19.21 1.44 -8.45
C THR A 137 19.35 2.10 -7.08
N GLU A 138 19.20 3.42 -7.00
CA GLU A 138 19.24 4.12 -5.71
C GLU A 138 18.09 3.68 -4.80
N LEU A 139 16.89 3.53 -5.34
CA LEU A 139 15.75 3.02 -4.58
C LEU A 139 16.01 1.60 -4.06
N ALA A 140 16.62 0.71 -4.86
CA ALA A 140 16.99 -0.63 -4.43
C ALA A 140 17.92 -0.59 -3.20
N ASP A 141 18.94 0.28 -3.21
CA ASP A 141 19.86 0.46 -2.10
C ASP A 141 19.15 0.98 -0.83
N VAL A 142 18.24 1.94 -0.99
CA VAL A 142 17.43 2.45 0.12
C VAL A 142 16.53 1.37 0.69
N LEU A 143 15.80 0.61 -0.15
CA LEU A 143 14.94 -0.48 0.30
C LEU A 143 15.72 -1.60 0.99
N ALA A 144 16.94 -1.90 0.53
CA ALA A 144 17.78 -2.93 1.13
C ALA A 144 18.19 -2.60 2.57
N THR A 145 18.19 -1.32 2.97
CA THR A 145 18.41 -0.94 4.38
C THR A 145 17.33 -1.49 5.32
N GLN A 146 16.17 -1.86 4.79
CA GLN A 146 15.03 -2.40 5.53
C GLN A 146 15.01 -3.95 5.56
N LEU A 147 16.00 -4.61 4.96
CA LEU A 147 16.11 -6.08 4.97
C LEU A 147 16.18 -6.62 6.41
N GLY A 148 15.38 -7.63 6.68
CA GLY A 148 15.27 -8.24 8.01
C GLY A 148 14.29 -7.55 8.95
N ARG A 149 13.72 -6.39 8.58
CA ARG A 149 12.74 -5.64 9.39
C ARG A 149 11.41 -6.37 9.54
N GLY A 150 10.83 -6.26 10.71
CA GLY A 150 9.45 -6.63 11.01
C GLY A 150 9.16 -8.13 10.93
N GLY A 151 7.86 -8.45 10.94
CA GLY A 151 7.35 -9.82 10.81
C GLY A 151 7.33 -10.33 9.38
N ARG A 152 6.75 -11.52 9.20
CA ARG A 152 6.66 -12.20 7.89
C ARG A 152 6.01 -11.34 6.82
N GLU A 153 4.88 -10.70 7.11
CA GLU A 153 4.13 -9.86 6.16
C GLU A 153 4.94 -8.64 5.71
N THR A 154 5.64 -7.99 6.64
CA THR A 154 6.50 -6.83 6.35
C THR A 154 7.65 -7.25 5.45
N ARG A 155 8.33 -8.37 5.75
CA ARG A 155 9.40 -8.91 4.92
C ARG A 155 8.93 -9.31 3.53
N LEU A 156 7.79 -10.00 3.43
CA LEU A 156 7.22 -10.37 2.13
C LEU A 156 6.83 -9.15 1.29
N SER A 157 6.31 -8.10 1.93
CA SER A 157 6.00 -6.83 1.26
C SER A 157 7.27 -6.15 0.70
N LEU A 158 8.36 -6.15 1.47
CA LEU A 158 9.66 -5.63 1.02
C LEU A 158 10.24 -6.46 -0.12
N SER A 159 10.21 -7.81 -0.01
CA SER A 159 10.67 -8.68 -1.10
C SER A 159 9.90 -8.39 -2.40
N ARG A 160 8.58 -8.25 -2.34
CA ARG A 160 7.76 -7.91 -3.51
C ARG A 160 8.12 -6.55 -4.11
N ALA A 161 8.39 -5.56 -3.25
CA ALA A 161 8.82 -4.24 -3.72
C ALA A 161 10.19 -4.31 -4.40
N LEU A 162 11.17 -4.99 -3.80
CA LEU A 162 12.49 -5.20 -4.40
C LEU A 162 12.37 -5.93 -5.76
N ILE A 163 11.66 -7.05 -5.82
CA ILE A 163 11.45 -7.83 -7.05
C ILE A 163 10.80 -6.99 -8.16
N ALA A 164 9.88 -6.08 -7.82
CA ALA A 164 9.25 -5.20 -8.79
C ALA A 164 10.23 -4.21 -9.46
N LEU A 165 11.41 -3.98 -8.88
CA LEU A 165 12.49 -3.20 -9.51
C LEU A 165 13.26 -3.99 -10.56
N GLY A 166 13.13 -5.33 -10.60
CA GLY A 166 13.82 -6.20 -11.53
C GLY A 166 15.27 -6.49 -11.11
N GLU A 167 16.10 -6.88 -12.08
CA GLU A 167 17.47 -7.36 -11.84
C GLU A 167 18.44 -6.33 -11.24
N VAL A 168 18.08 -5.03 -11.26
CA VAL A 168 18.90 -3.97 -10.67
C VAL A 168 19.15 -4.17 -9.16
N ILE A 169 18.36 -5.04 -8.50
CA ILE A 169 18.51 -5.37 -7.08
C ILE A 169 19.63 -6.38 -6.80
N LEU A 170 20.10 -7.13 -7.80
CA LEU A 170 21.04 -8.24 -7.57
C LEU A 170 22.37 -7.82 -6.89
N PRO A 171 23.03 -6.72 -7.32
CA PRO A 171 24.24 -6.27 -6.63
C PRO A 171 23.99 -5.93 -5.16
N THR A 172 22.86 -5.28 -4.88
CA THR A 172 22.45 -4.84 -3.53
C THR A 172 22.12 -6.04 -2.64
N LEU A 173 21.37 -7.04 -3.17
CA LEU A 173 21.11 -8.29 -2.45
C LEU A 173 22.38 -9.09 -2.19
N GLY A 174 23.31 -9.16 -3.16
CA GLY A 174 24.63 -9.78 -2.99
C GLY A 174 25.45 -9.13 -1.87
N ALA A 175 25.46 -7.80 -1.82
CA ALA A 175 26.14 -7.07 -0.74
C ALA A 175 25.50 -7.35 0.63
N ALA A 176 24.17 -7.37 0.72
CA ALA A 176 23.45 -7.69 1.94
C ALA A 176 23.70 -9.15 2.39
N THR A 177 23.78 -10.08 1.46
CA THR A 177 24.11 -11.48 1.72
C THR A 177 25.54 -11.63 2.26
N ALA A 178 26.50 -10.89 1.73
CA ALA A 178 27.90 -10.98 2.13
C ALA A 178 28.18 -10.31 3.49
N LYS A 179 27.62 -9.13 3.73
CA LYS A 179 28.00 -8.23 4.83
C LYS A 179 26.85 -7.89 5.80
N GLY A 180 25.62 -8.27 5.49
CA GLY A 180 24.45 -7.93 6.30
C GLY A 180 24.40 -8.65 7.64
N ALA A 181 23.63 -8.09 8.59
CA ALA A 181 23.24 -8.77 9.82
C ALA A 181 22.49 -10.09 9.50
N PRO A 182 22.47 -11.09 10.39
CA PRO A 182 21.87 -12.40 10.10
C PRO A 182 20.46 -12.36 9.54
N ALA A 183 19.57 -11.51 10.09
CA ALA A 183 18.19 -11.36 9.60
C ALA A 183 18.13 -10.73 8.21
N ALA A 184 18.95 -9.72 7.93
CA ALA A 184 19.03 -9.07 6.63
C ALA A 184 19.59 -10.03 5.57
N ARG A 185 20.62 -10.81 5.92
CA ARG A 185 21.21 -11.83 5.05
C ARG A 185 20.19 -12.89 4.64
N GLN A 186 19.46 -13.45 5.63
CA GLN A 186 18.43 -14.45 5.37
C GLN A 186 17.33 -13.89 4.46
N HIS A 187 16.93 -12.65 4.70
CA HIS A 187 15.89 -11.98 3.90
C HIS A 187 16.39 -11.72 2.47
N ALA A 188 17.63 -11.26 2.28
CA ALA A 188 18.22 -11.06 0.95
C ALA A 188 18.26 -12.36 0.14
N ILE A 189 18.73 -13.46 0.72
CA ILE A 189 18.76 -14.79 0.07
C ILE A 189 17.34 -15.24 -0.31
N ALA A 190 16.36 -15.05 0.60
CA ALA A 190 14.98 -15.40 0.31
C ALA A 190 14.39 -14.55 -0.84
N THR A 191 14.70 -13.24 -0.88
CA THR A 191 14.26 -12.33 -1.94
C THR A 191 14.86 -12.70 -3.29
N GLU A 192 16.15 -13.03 -3.34
CA GLU A 192 16.82 -13.46 -4.57
C GLU A 192 16.22 -14.77 -5.11
N ARG A 193 15.93 -15.74 -4.24
CA ARG A 193 15.25 -16.97 -4.64
C ARG A 193 13.88 -16.70 -5.25
N LEU A 194 13.09 -15.81 -4.64
CA LEU A 194 11.77 -15.42 -5.15
C LEU A 194 11.85 -14.68 -6.49
N LEU A 195 12.94 -13.96 -6.76
CA LEU A 195 13.15 -13.31 -8.06
C LEU A 195 13.33 -14.34 -9.17
N HIS A 196 14.08 -15.42 -8.90
CA HIS A 196 14.39 -16.47 -9.89
C HIS A 196 13.31 -17.55 -9.99
N ASP A 197 12.57 -17.79 -8.91
CA ASP A 197 11.50 -18.79 -8.83
C ASP A 197 10.30 -18.22 -8.05
N PRO A 198 9.38 -17.54 -8.74
CA PRO A 198 8.16 -17.00 -8.13
C PRO A 198 7.24 -18.07 -7.53
N ASP A 199 7.30 -19.30 -8.03
CA ASP A 199 6.45 -20.42 -7.57
C ASP A 199 7.00 -21.03 -6.27
N ALA A 200 8.28 -20.88 -5.97
CA ALA A 200 8.88 -21.29 -4.70
C ALA A 200 8.17 -20.68 -3.48
N ALA A 201 7.64 -19.47 -3.60
CA ALA A 201 6.85 -18.84 -2.55
C ALA A 201 5.52 -19.54 -2.30
N PHE A 202 4.91 -20.07 -3.35
CA PHE A 202 3.64 -20.78 -3.27
C PHE A 202 3.84 -22.19 -2.70
N GLU A 203 4.87 -22.91 -3.14
CA GLU A 203 5.22 -24.22 -2.60
C GLU A 203 5.61 -24.14 -1.11
N PHE A 204 6.38 -23.13 -0.72
CA PHE A 204 6.73 -22.91 0.69
C PHE A 204 5.50 -22.61 1.55
N ALA A 205 4.55 -21.82 1.05
CA ALA A 205 3.29 -21.56 1.73
C ALA A 205 2.40 -22.81 1.86
N ILE A 206 2.39 -23.67 0.84
CA ILE A 206 1.70 -24.96 0.87
C ILE A 206 2.35 -25.91 1.87
N GLU A 207 3.68 -26.03 1.88
CA GLU A 207 4.40 -26.89 2.84
C GLU A 207 4.19 -26.42 4.28
N GLU A 208 4.16 -25.12 4.53
CA GLU A 208 3.86 -24.57 5.85
C GLU A 208 2.40 -24.81 6.25
N ALA A 209 1.45 -24.67 5.32
CA ALA A 209 0.06 -25.01 5.55
C ALA A 209 -0.12 -26.52 5.84
N LYS A 210 0.56 -27.41 5.09
CA LYS A 210 0.58 -28.84 5.36
C LYS A 210 1.16 -29.14 6.73
N ARG A 211 2.23 -28.45 7.15
CA ARG A 211 2.83 -28.64 8.48
C ARG A 211 1.87 -28.21 9.58
N VAL A 212 1.16 -27.08 9.43
CA VAL A 212 0.15 -26.62 10.40
C VAL A 212 -1.00 -27.62 10.50
N VAL A 213 -1.48 -28.14 9.37
CA VAL A 213 -2.54 -29.18 9.34
C VAL A 213 -2.07 -30.49 9.97
N ALA A 214 -0.81 -30.91 9.69
CA ALA A 214 -0.25 -32.15 10.21
C ALA A 214 0.04 -32.09 11.73
N LEU A 215 0.40 -30.91 12.25
CA LEU A 215 0.68 -30.71 13.69
C LEU A 215 -0.60 -30.53 14.52
N GLY A 216 -1.77 -30.41 13.89
CA GLY A 216 -3.04 -30.14 14.58
C GLY A 216 -3.05 -28.74 15.21
N THR A 217 -4.18 -28.05 15.18
CA THR A 217 -4.41 -26.87 16.02
C THR A 217 -4.20 -27.29 17.48
N PRO A 218 -3.36 -26.60 18.29
CA PRO A 218 -3.24 -26.90 19.72
C PRO A 218 -4.64 -26.88 20.33
N GLY A 219 -5.00 -28.01 20.95
CA GLY A 219 -6.35 -28.36 21.34
C GLY A 219 -7.11 -27.32 22.13
N GLN A 220 -8.34 -27.14 21.77
CA GLN A 220 -9.39 -26.92 22.75
C GLN A 220 -9.65 -28.27 23.43
N GLU A 221 -8.83 -28.62 24.40
CA GLU A 221 -9.21 -29.58 25.43
C GLU A 221 -9.80 -28.80 26.60
N GLY A 222 -11.09 -28.95 26.79
CA GLY A 222 -11.80 -29.19 28.02
C GLY A 222 -11.85 -28.07 29.07
N GLN A 223 -12.99 -27.44 29.18
CA GLN A 223 -13.76 -27.48 30.45
C GLN A 223 -15.23 -27.27 30.15
#